data_cafa27ba9620c226b0612b284264af82
#
_entry.id   cafa27ba9620c226b0612b284264af82
#
_cell.length_a   1.000
_cell.length_b   1.000
_cell.length_c   1.000
_cell.angle_alpha   90.00
_cell.angle_beta   90.00
_cell.angle_gamma   90.00
#
_symmetry.space_group_name_H-M   'P 1'
#
loop_
_entity.id
_entity.type
_entity.pdbx_description
1 polymer ?
#
loop_
_entity_poly.entity_id
_entity_poly.type
_entity_poly.pdbx_seq_one_letter_code
_entity_poly.pdbx_strand_id
1 'polypeptide(L)'
;MPITLIRKKNGGKADALNMGINASKYPYFICMDADSALQYDSLEKIVAPVLEDASVIAVGGAVRPSNGTEIENGRVSSYKMPNKLIPCMQVLEYDRSFLAARILFDKFNGSVIISGAFGLFKKSAVIDAGGYDPTTMGEDMELVVKLHAYCRENDIPYRIRYASNAICWTQAPERLRDLCKQRRRWHIGLFQSMTRHKKIMFNPKYGVVGFISYLYFLIYELLSPYIEVFGIATVIMAYFLDLLNVPFMILFFAIYVVY
;
A
#
# COMPACT_ATOMS: atom_id res chain seq x y z
N MET A 1 21.44 21.26 4.41
CA MET A 1 21.17 19.84 4.74
C MET A 1 22.28 19.00 4.12
N PRO A 2 22.99 18.13 4.86
CA PRO A 2 24.05 17.31 4.26
C PRO A 2 23.42 16.24 3.35
N ILE A 3 23.95 16.11 2.13
CA ILE A 3 23.54 15.08 1.17
C ILE A 3 24.64 14.02 1.13
N THR A 4 24.27 12.77 1.24
CA THR A 4 25.17 11.62 1.09
C THR A 4 24.81 10.82 -0.14
N LEU A 5 25.70 10.74 -1.10
CA LEU A 5 25.53 9.92 -2.31
C LEU A 5 26.24 8.56 -2.10
N ILE A 6 25.48 7.46 -2.21
CA ILE A 6 26.00 6.11 -2.13
C ILE A 6 25.99 5.50 -3.53
N ARG A 7 27.16 5.17 -4.07
CA ARG A 7 27.31 4.47 -5.34
C ARG A 7 27.52 2.97 -5.11
N LYS A 8 26.68 2.15 -5.73
CA LYS A 8 26.76 0.68 -5.62
C LYS A 8 26.35 0.00 -6.93
N LYS A 9 26.68 -1.26 -7.08
CA LYS A 9 26.14 -2.11 -8.17
C LYS A 9 24.61 -2.22 -8.00
N ASN A 10 23.88 -2.20 -9.11
CA ASN A 10 22.42 -2.35 -9.07
C ASN A 10 22.05 -3.73 -8.51
N GLY A 11 21.33 -3.72 -7.40
CA GLY A 11 20.76 -4.90 -6.72
C GLY A 11 19.25 -4.77 -6.51
N GLY A 12 18.60 -3.81 -7.18
CA GLY A 12 17.18 -3.52 -7.01
C GLY A 12 16.88 -2.50 -5.92
N LYS A 13 15.59 -2.16 -5.77
CA LYS A 13 15.11 -1.13 -4.84
C LYS A 13 15.35 -1.51 -3.39
N ALA A 14 14.98 -2.72 -2.99
CA ALA A 14 15.14 -3.22 -1.61
C ALA A 14 16.60 -3.18 -1.14
N ASP A 15 17.53 -3.61 -2.00
CA ASP A 15 18.95 -3.57 -1.71
C ASP A 15 19.49 -2.12 -1.57
N ALA A 16 19.00 -1.20 -2.41
CA ALA A 16 19.35 0.22 -2.29
C ALA A 16 18.80 0.85 -0.99
N LEU A 17 17.56 0.49 -0.59
CA LEU A 17 16.96 0.94 0.66
C LEU A 17 17.76 0.42 1.88
N ASN A 18 18.12 -0.87 1.91
CA ASN A 18 18.93 -1.45 2.97
C ASN A 18 20.29 -0.73 3.10
N MET A 19 20.92 -0.38 2.00
CA MET A 19 22.16 0.39 2.02
C MET A 19 21.95 1.79 2.63
N GLY A 20 20.87 2.47 2.26
CA GLY A 20 20.51 3.78 2.83
C GLY A 20 20.22 3.70 4.34
N ILE A 21 19.52 2.66 4.78
CA ILE A 21 19.24 2.41 6.20
C ILE A 21 20.55 2.21 6.98
N ASN A 22 21.46 1.39 6.47
CA ASN A 22 22.75 1.15 7.13
C ASN A 22 23.60 2.43 7.23
N ALA A 23 23.60 3.26 6.19
CA ALA A 23 24.33 4.52 6.17
C ALA A 23 23.68 5.63 7.01
N SER A 24 22.39 5.53 7.32
CA SER A 24 21.68 6.54 8.10
C SER A 24 22.19 6.56 9.55
N LYS A 25 22.21 7.75 10.18
CA LYS A 25 22.70 7.94 11.57
C LYS A 25 21.58 8.15 12.59
N TYR A 26 20.35 8.32 12.14
CA TYR A 26 19.20 8.67 12.97
C TYR A 26 18.37 7.44 13.35
N PRO A 27 17.62 7.48 14.45
CA PRO A 27 16.81 6.36 14.93
C PRO A 27 15.60 6.07 14.04
N TYR A 28 15.17 7.03 13.25
CA TYR A 28 14.10 6.89 12.25
C TYR A 28 14.58 7.29 10.87
N PHE A 29 14.01 6.70 9.84
CA PHE A 29 14.24 7.05 8.45
C PHE A 29 12.92 7.09 7.68
N ILE A 30 12.90 7.87 6.62
CA ILE A 30 11.78 7.93 5.69
C ILE A 30 12.22 7.31 4.36
N CYS A 31 11.40 6.37 3.86
CA CYS A 31 11.49 5.91 2.47
C CYS A 31 10.55 6.73 1.60
N MET A 32 11.06 7.13 0.43
CA MET A 32 10.29 7.86 -0.58
C MET A 32 10.74 7.43 -1.97
N ASP A 33 9.79 7.30 -2.90
CA ASP A 33 10.12 7.08 -4.32
C ASP A 33 10.70 8.36 -4.93
N ALA A 34 11.67 8.20 -5.86
CA ALA A 34 12.40 9.32 -6.44
C ALA A 34 11.53 10.22 -7.35
N ASP A 35 10.39 9.72 -7.81
CA ASP A 35 9.40 10.40 -8.65
C ASP A 35 8.23 11.00 -7.84
N SER A 36 8.35 11.01 -6.52
CA SER A 36 7.31 11.49 -5.61
C SER A 36 7.66 12.85 -5.02
N ALA A 37 6.63 13.64 -4.72
CA ALA A 37 6.75 14.95 -4.09
C ALA A 37 5.93 15.01 -2.79
N LEU A 38 6.53 15.53 -1.72
CA LEU A 38 5.84 15.71 -0.45
C LEU A 38 5.08 17.04 -0.42
N GLN A 39 3.90 17.03 0.18
CA GLN A 39 3.25 18.26 0.57
C GLN A 39 4.07 18.94 1.67
N TYR A 40 4.02 20.27 1.71
CA TYR A 40 4.87 21.13 2.54
C TYR A 40 4.98 20.68 4.01
N ASP A 41 3.89 20.25 4.62
CA ASP A 41 3.77 19.89 6.03
C ASP A 41 3.78 18.37 6.29
N SER A 42 4.01 17.56 5.26
CA SER A 42 3.90 16.09 5.36
C SER A 42 4.96 15.45 6.25
N LEU A 43 6.15 16.04 6.33
CA LEU A 43 7.20 15.53 7.23
C LEU A 43 6.82 15.70 8.70
N GLU A 44 6.27 16.84 9.06
CA GLU A 44 5.78 17.11 10.40
C GLU A 44 4.65 16.15 10.78
N LYS A 45 3.69 15.99 9.89
CA LYS A 45 2.51 15.13 10.10
C LYS A 45 2.83 13.65 10.21
N ILE A 46 3.80 13.13 9.44
CA ILE A 46 4.17 11.71 9.51
C ILE A 46 4.98 11.38 10.77
N VAL A 47 5.67 12.35 11.32
CA VAL A 47 6.48 12.19 12.56
C VAL A 47 5.60 12.29 13.82
N ALA A 48 4.50 13.03 13.80
CA ALA A 48 3.66 13.26 14.97
C ALA A 48 3.27 11.98 15.75
N PRO A 49 2.79 10.88 15.11
CA PRO A 49 2.45 9.65 15.83
C PRO A 49 3.60 9.01 16.60
N VAL A 50 4.84 9.18 16.13
CA VAL A 50 6.03 8.63 16.78
C VAL A 50 6.44 9.46 18.00
N LEU A 51 6.16 10.76 17.99
CA LEU A 51 6.41 11.65 19.14
C LEU A 51 5.36 11.46 20.24
N GLU A 52 4.14 11.05 19.86
CA GLU A 52 3.05 10.81 20.81
C GLU A 52 3.12 9.44 21.48
N ASP A 53 3.61 8.40 20.78
CA ASP A 53 3.64 7.02 21.26
C ASP A 53 4.95 6.33 20.90
N ALA A 54 5.78 6.04 21.88
CA ALA A 54 7.08 5.38 21.71
C ALA A 54 6.99 3.94 21.19
N SER A 55 5.80 3.31 21.26
CA SER A 55 5.56 1.97 20.70
C SER A 55 5.39 1.99 19.17
N VAL A 56 5.25 3.17 18.55
CA VAL A 56 5.12 3.29 17.10
C VAL A 56 6.45 3.01 16.41
N ILE A 57 6.47 1.95 15.62
CA ILE A 57 7.66 1.51 14.86
C ILE A 57 7.62 1.84 13.38
N ALA A 58 6.44 2.12 12.85
CA ALA A 58 6.26 2.53 11.47
C ALA A 58 5.00 3.39 11.29
N VAL A 59 5.06 4.36 10.36
CA VAL A 59 3.93 5.23 10.00
C VAL A 59 3.85 5.32 8.48
N GLY A 60 2.70 4.99 7.90
CA GLY A 60 2.40 5.20 6.49
C GLY A 60 1.78 6.57 6.26
N GLY A 61 2.19 7.28 5.22
CA GLY A 61 1.52 8.48 4.73
C GLY A 61 0.49 8.19 3.64
N ALA A 62 -0.35 9.17 3.34
CA ALA A 62 -1.30 9.11 2.24
C ALA A 62 -0.60 9.41 0.91
N VAL A 63 -0.82 8.56 -0.09
CA VAL A 63 -0.32 8.77 -1.45
C VAL A 63 -1.48 9.20 -2.33
N ARG A 64 -1.27 10.25 -3.11
CA ARG A 64 -2.26 10.79 -4.05
C ARG A 64 -1.68 10.91 -5.46
N PRO A 65 -2.46 10.64 -6.50
CA PRO A 65 -2.06 10.92 -7.87
C PRO A 65 -1.88 12.42 -8.10
N SER A 66 -0.74 12.80 -8.68
CA SER A 66 -0.44 14.20 -9.04
C SER A 66 -0.98 14.59 -10.41
N ASN A 67 -1.56 13.66 -11.15
CA ASN A 67 -2.12 13.90 -12.48
C ASN A 67 -3.24 14.96 -12.41
N GLY A 68 -3.04 16.09 -13.08
CA GLY A 68 -3.98 17.23 -13.01
C GLY A 68 -3.80 18.14 -11.79
N THR A 69 -2.78 17.90 -10.97
CA THR A 69 -2.44 18.71 -9.79
C THR A 69 -1.21 19.54 -10.08
N GLU A 70 -1.28 20.84 -9.83
CA GLU A 70 -0.13 21.74 -9.88
C GLU A 70 0.41 21.92 -8.45
N ILE A 71 1.71 21.65 -8.29
CA ILE A 71 2.38 21.70 -6.98
C ILE A 71 3.54 22.67 -7.07
N GLU A 72 3.49 23.75 -6.31
CA GLU A 72 4.54 24.74 -6.23
C GLU A 72 5.10 24.80 -4.80
N ASN A 73 6.41 24.61 -4.64
CA ASN A 73 7.09 24.62 -3.32
C ASN A 73 6.40 23.71 -2.28
N GLY A 74 5.94 22.54 -2.70
CA GLY A 74 5.23 21.58 -1.83
C GLY A 74 3.79 21.96 -1.48
N ARG A 75 3.25 23.04 -2.06
CA ARG A 75 1.86 23.45 -1.88
C ARG A 75 1.07 23.20 -3.15
N VAL A 76 -0.15 22.67 -2.99
CA VAL A 76 -1.07 22.50 -4.10
C VAL A 76 -1.63 23.88 -4.46
N SER A 77 -1.29 24.38 -5.66
CA SER A 77 -1.79 25.65 -6.21
C SER A 77 -3.08 25.43 -7.00
N SER A 78 -3.23 24.27 -7.63
CA SER A 78 -4.43 23.92 -8.40
C SER A 78 -4.65 22.39 -8.32
N TYR A 79 -5.89 21.98 -8.10
CA TYR A 79 -6.31 20.58 -8.14
C TYR A 79 -7.44 20.42 -9.13
N LYS A 80 -7.22 19.63 -10.17
CA LYS A 80 -8.22 19.29 -11.18
C LYS A 80 -8.25 17.78 -11.38
N MET A 81 -9.45 17.25 -11.58
CA MET A 81 -9.56 15.85 -12.00
C MET A 81 -8.85 15.64 -13.34
N PRO A 82 -8.09 14.54 -13.49
CA PRO A 82 -7.46 14.23 -14.76
C PRO A 82 -8.48 14.08 -15.88
N ASN A 83 -8.17 14.63 -17.06
CA ASN A 83 -9.05 14.52 -18.24
C ASN A 83 -9.06 13.13 -18.88
N LYS A 84 -8.07 12.28 -18.56
CA LYS A 84 -7.97 10.91 -19.08
C LYS A 84 -8.64 9.93 -18.12
N LEU A 85 -9.40 8.97 -18.66
CA LEU A 85 -10.15 7.99 -17.88
C LEU A 85 -9.25 7.18 -16.92
N ILE A 86 -8.10 6.68 -17.39
CA ILE A 86 -7.21 5.83 -16.60
C ILE A 86 -6.68 6.55 -15.35
N PRO A 87 -6.09 7.75 -15.41
CA PRO A 87 -5.74 8.49 -14.20
C PRO A 87 -6.94 8.84 -13.32
N CYS A 88 -8.10 9.19 -13.92
CA CYS A 88 -9.31 9.50 -13.16
C CYS A 88 -9.78 8.32 -12.29
N MET A 89 -9.84 7.11 -12.86
CA MET A 89 -10.15 5.89 -12.09
C MET A 89 -9.12 5.62 -10.98
N GLN A 90 -7.84 5.90 -11.22
CA GLN A 90 -6.81 5.73 -10.21
C GLN A 90 -6.95 6.74 -9.05
N VAL A 91 -7.41 7.97 -9.30
CA VAL A 91 -7.72 8.91 -8.21
C VAL A 91 -8.76 8.31 -7.27
N LEU A 92 -9.87 7.79 -7.80
CA LEU A 92 -10.92 7.15 -6.99
C LEU A 92 -10.39 5.92 -6.24
N GLU A 93 -9.59 5.09 -6.90
CA GLU A 93 -8.99 3.91 -6.28
C GLU A 93 -8.04 4.28 -5.13
N TYR A 94 -7.18 5.27 -5.33
CA TYR A 94 -6.27 5.75 -4.29
C TYR A 94 -7.06 6.35 -3.12
N ASP A 95 -8.08 7.17 -3.38
CA ASP A 95 -8.93 7.71 -2.32
C ASP A 95 -9.62 6.60 -1.53
N ARG A 96 -10.21 5.61 -2.18
CA ARG A 96 -10.78 4.42 -1.52
C ARG A 96 -9.75 3.69 -0.65
N SER A 97 -8.56 3.47 -1.18
CA SER A 97 -7.50 2.74 -0.46
C SER A 97 -6.95 3.55 0.72
N PHE A 98 -6.61 4.81 0.50
CA PHE A 98 -5.89 5.62 1.49
C PHE A 98 -6.82 6.35 2.47
N LEU A 99 -8.05 6.71 2.08
CA LEU A 99 -9.00 7.42 2.94
C LEU A 99 -10.03 6.51 3.62
N ALA A 100 -10.16 5.25 3.21
CA ALA A 100 -11.06 4.32 3.84
C ALA A 100 -10.33 3.11 4.44
N ALA A 101 -9.78 2.23 3.62
CA ALA A 101 -9.22 0.96 4.09
C ALA A 101 -8.06 1.15 5.08
N ARG A 102 -7.10 2.04 4.79
CA ARG A 102 -5.94 2.26 5.66
C ARG A 102 -6.32 2.93 7.00
N ILE A 103 -7.28 3.85 7.00
CA ILE A 103 -7.80 4.45 8.23
C ILE A 103 -8.49 3.39 9.10
N LEU A 104 -9.24 2.48 8.46
CA LEU A 104 -9.89 1.38 9.19
C LEU A 104 -8.84 0.46 9.84
N PHE A 105 -7.85 0.02 9.07
CA PHE A 105 -6.79 -0.87 9.58
C PHE A 105 -5.91 -0.21 10.64
N ASP A 106 -5.70 1.10 10.61
CA ASP A 106 -4.95 1.82 11.64
C ASP A 106 -5.58 1.68 13.04
N LYS A 107 -6.91 1.70 13.13
CA LYS A 107 -7.65 1.66 14.40
C LYS A 107 -7.33 0.43 15.26
N PHE A 108 -7.02 -0.70 14.64
CA PHE A 108 -6.75 -1.96 15.36
C PHE A 108 -5.34 -2.52 15.10
N ASN A 109 -4.40 -1.67 14.68
CA ASN A 109 -3.01 -2.07 14.36
C ASN A 109 -2.94 -3.20 13.31
N GLY A 110 -3.80 -3.13 12.30
CA GLY A 110 -3.99 -4.16 11.27
C GLY A 110 -3.40 -3.80 9.91
N SER A 111 -2.71 -2.67 9.78
CA SER A 111 -2.11 -2.26 8.50
C SER A 111 -0.97 -3.19 8.10
N VAL A 112 -1.13 -3.95 7.02
CA VAL A 112 -0.10 -4.88 6.50
C VAL A 112 0.70 -4.29 5.34
N ILE A 113 0.46 -3.04 4.97
CA ILE A 113 1.19 -2.35 3.91
C ILE A 113 1.35 -0.86 4.23
N ILE A 114 2.57 -0.37 4.07
CA ILE A 114 2.91 1.04 3.97
C ILE A 114 3.48 1.25 2.57
N SER A 115 2.93 2.22 1.82
CA SER A 115 3.39 2.46 0.45
C SER A 115 4.88 2.80 0.41
N GLY A 116 5.60 2.16 -0.50
CA GLY A 116 7.01 2.46 -0.74
C GLY A 116 7.27 3.89 -1.23
N ALA A 117 6.21 4.64 -1.58
CA ALA A 117 6.31 6.04 -1.95
C ALA A 117 6.44 6.98 -0.75
N PHE A 118 5.90 6.61 0.43
CA PHE A 118 6.00 7.45 1.63
C PHE A 118 5.74 6.66 2.92
N GLY A 119 6.81 6.33 3.64
CA GLY A 119 6.75 5.65 4.92
C GLY A 119 7.87 6.04 5.86
N LEU A 120 7.56 6.25 7.14
CA LEU A 120 8.49 6.47 8.24
C LEU A 120 8.67 5.17 9.02
N PHE A 121 9.90 4.83 9.34
CA PHE A 121 10.23 3.58 10.04
C PHE A 121 11.26 3.79 11.14
N LYS A 122 11.11 3.06 12.25
CA LYS A 122 12.11 2.95 13.31
C LYS A 122 13.25 2.05 12.83
N LYS A 123 14.46 2.60 12.76
CA LYS A 123 15.62 1.92 12.18
C LYS A 123 15.92 0.59 12.87
N SER A 124 15.94 0.56 14.22
CA SER A 124 16.20 -0.66 14.98
C SER A 124 15.19 -1.77 14.64
N ALA A 125 13.89 -1.47 14.65
CA ALA A 125 12.85 -2.45 14.35
C ALA A 125 13.00 -3.06 12.94
N VAL A 126 13.37 -2.25 11.95
CA VAL A 126 13.59 -2.73 10.58
C VAL A 126 14.85 -3.59 10.49
N ILE A 127 15.94 -3.22 11.16
CA ILE A 127 17.18 -4.00 11.18
C ILE A 127 16.95 -5.34 11.90
N ASP A 128 16.31 -5.32 13.06
CA ASP A 128 16.04 -6.50 13.88
C ASP A 128 15.12 -7.51 13.15
N ALA A 129 14.18 -7.00 12.35
CA ALA A 129 13.34 -7.81 11.47
C ALA A 129 14.05 -8.30 10.19
N GLY A 130 15.31 -7.92 9.94
CA GLY A 130 16.12 -8.36 8.79
C GLY A 130 16.04 -7.46 7.55
N GLY A 131 15.54 -6.23 7.65
CA GLY A 131 15.52 -5.24 6.57
C GLY A 131 14.54 -5.55 5.45
N TYR A 132 14.67 -4.85 4.32
CA TYR A 132 13.92 -5.12 3.10
C TYR A 132 14.42 -6.39 2.41
N ASP A 133 13.50 -7.21 1.90
CA ASP A 133 13.85 -8.42 1.15
C ASP A 133 14.02 -8.11 -0.35
N PRO A 134 15.24 -8.30 -0.90
CA PRO A 134 15.50 -8.02 -2.32
C PRO A 134 14.92 -9.07 -3.29
N THR A 135 14.35 -10.17 -2.78
CA THR A 135 13.83 -11.27 -3.60
C THR A 135 12.33 -11.17 -3.86
N THR A 136 11.66 -10.14 -3.33
CA THR A 136 10.22 -9.89 -3.55
C THR A 136 9.99 -8.68 -4.45
N MET A 137 8.87 -8.70 -5.20
CA MET A 137 8.40 -7.55 -5.98
C MET A 137 7.56 -6.56 -5.16
N GLY A 138 7.14 -6.92 -3.95
CA GLY A 138 6.37 -6.11 -3.00
C GLY A 138 7.15 -5.92 -1.72
N GLU A 139 8.33 -5.31 -1.82
CA GLU A 139 9.25 -5.09 -0.70
C GLU A 139 8.63 -4.27 0.43
N ASP A 140 7.72 -3.37 0.10
CA ASP A 140 7.02 -2.48 1.02
C ASP A 140 5.99 -3.24 1.88
N MET A 141 5.16 -4.07 1.26
CA MET A 141 4.23 -4.93 1.99
C MET A 141 4.98 -6.01 2.78
N GLU A 142 5.97 -6.65 2.16
CA GLU A 142 6.75 -7.71 2.81
C GLU A 142 7.41 -7.22 4.09
N LEU A 143 7.99 -6.02 4.08
CA LEU A 143 8.58 -5.42 5.29
C LEU A 143 7.55 -5.23 6.41
N VAL A 144 6.37 -4.67 6.10
CA VAL A 144 5.35 -4.41 7.12
C VAL A 144 4.81 -5.71 7.71
N VAL A 145 4.55 -6.71 6.87
CA VAL A 145 4.13 -8.04 7.33
C VAL A 145 5.20 -8.70 8.20
N LYS A 146 6.46 -8.57 7.81
CA LYS A 146 7.60 -9.08 8.57
C LYS A 146 7.77 -8.37 9.91
N LEU A 147 7.54 -7.05 9.99
CA LEU A 147 7.53 -6.30 11.26
C LEU A 147 6.44 -6.84 12.20
N HIS A 148 5.22 -7.08 11.71
CA HIS A 148 4.17 -7.73 12.50
C HIS A 148 4.61 -9.11 12.99
N ALA A 149 5.17 -9.94 12.10
CA ALA A 149 5.64 -11.28 12.45
C ALA A 149 6.71 -11.22 13.54
N TYR A 150 7.75 -10.43 13.31
CA TYR A 150 8.87 -10.28 14.24
C TYR A 150 8.43 -9.81 15.63
N CYS A 151 7.66 -8.73 15.71
CA CYS A 151 7.21 -8.20 17.00
C CYS A 151 6.31 -9.17 17.75
N ARG A 152 5.39 -9.87 17.06
CA ARG A 152 4.51 -10.88 17.68
C ARG A 152 5.25 -12.14 18.10
N GLU A 153 6.27 -12.57 17.37
CA GLU A 153 7.07 -13.74 17.71
C GLU A 153 7.96 -13.52 18.93
N ASN A 154 8.41 -12.27 19.14
CA ASN A 154 9.29 -11.89 20.23
C ASN A 154 8.56 -11.16 21.38
N ASP A 155 7.22 -11.12 21.37
CA ASP A 155 6.38 -10.46 22.40
C ASP A 155 6.75 -8.97 22.60
N ILE A 156 7.19 -8.29 21.54
CA ILE A 156 7.54 -6.86 21.56
C ILE A 156 6.27 -6.03 21.37
N PRO A 157 5.94 -5.11 22.30
CA PRO A 157 4.84 -4.18 22.09
C PRO A 157 5.17 -3.19 20.97
N TYR A 158 4.26 -3.07 20.00
CA TYR A 158 4.46 -2.21 18.83
C TYR A 158 3.13 -1.69 18.26
N ARG A 159 3.24 -0.58 17.54
CA ARG A 159 2.17 -0.04 16.71
C ARG A 159 2.69 0.34 15.33
N ILE A 160 1.89 0.06 14.32
CA ILE A 160 2.03 0.56 12.96
C ILE A 160 0.88 1.50 12.71
N ARG A 161 1.18 2.78 12.43
CA ARG A 161 0.20 3.84 12.33
C ARG A 161 0.03 4.32 10.89
N TYR A 162 -1.06 5.02 10.66
CA TYR A 162 -1.35 5.67 9.39
C TYR A 162 -1.69 7.15 9.59
N ALA A 163 -0.92 8.05 8.98
CA ALA A 163 -1.11 9.49 8.99
C ALA A 163 -1.80 9.93 7.69
N SER A 164 -3.14 9.95 7.68
CA SER A 164 -3.95 10.29 6.50
C SER A 164 -3.78 11.74 6.02
N ASN A 165 -3.27 12.62 6.89
CA ASN A 165 -3.00 14.03 6.61
C ASN A 165 -1.56 14.29 6.15
N ALA A 166 -0.66 13.29 6.20
CA ALA A 166 0.69 13.36 5.65
C ALA A 166 0.65 12.92 4.19
N ILE A 167 0.67 13.87 3.25
CA ILE A 167 0.39 13.64 1.84
C ILE A 167 1.65 13.59 1.00
N CYS A 168 1.75 12.55 0.18
CA CYS A 168 2.76 12.37 -0.86
C CYS A 168 2.07 12.31 -2.22
N TRP A 169 2.56 13.08 -3.19
CA TRP A 169 2.06 13.13 -4.55
C TRP A 169 2.95 12.30 -5.46
N THR A 170 2.35 11.40 -6.25
CA THR A 170 3.07 10.59 -7.23
C THR A 170 2.32 10.56 -8.55
N GLN A 171 3.03 10.39 -9.65
CA GLN A 171 2.41 10.33 -10.96
C GLN A 171 1.80 8.95 -11.21
N ALA A 172 0.48 8.89 -11.38
CA ALA A 172 -0.21 7.67 -11.77
C ALA A 172 -0.05 7.39 -13.27
N PRO A 173 0.04 6.11 -13.69
CA PRO A 173 0.10 5.72 -15.10
C PRO A 173 -1.05 6.28 -15.93
N GLU A 174 -0.75 6.83 -17.11
CA GLU A 174 -1.75 7.38 -18.03
C GLU A 174 -2.15 6.41 -19.13
N ARG A 175 -1.33 5.38 -19.37
CA ARG A 175 -1.55 4.37 -20.42
C ARG A 175 -1.92 3.03 -19.80
N LEU A 176 -2.88 2.34 -20.40
CA LEU A 176 -3.31 1.01 -19.94
C LEU A 176 -2.15 0.01 -19.83
N ARG A 177 -1.23 0.03 -20.78
CA ARG A 177 -0.05 -0.85 -20.77
C ARG A 177 0.80 -0.67 -19.51
N ASP A 178 1.00 0.58 -19.09
CA ASP A 178 1.84 0.90 -17.92
C ASP A 178 1.10 0.58 -16.61
N LEU A 179 -0.21 0.84 -16.59
CA LEU A 179 -1.10 0.41 -15.50
C LEU A 179 -1.06 -1.12 -15.34
N CYS A 180 -1.23 -1.90 -16.41
CA CYS A 180 -1.17 -3.36 -16.35
C CYS A 180 0.18 -3.87 -15.83
N LYS A 181 1.31 -3.26 -16.24
CA LYS A 181 2.64 -3.62 -15.72
C LYS A 181 2.75 -3.34 -14.22
N GLN A 182 2.26 -2.19 -13.77
CA GLN A 182 2.26 -1.80 -12.35
C GLN A 182 1.41 -2.79 -11.54
N ARG A 183 0.17 -3.07 -11.97
CA ARG A 183 -0.75 -4.00 -11.27
C ARG A 183 -0.20 -5.42 -11.20
N ARG A 184 0.37 -5.91 -12.30
CA ARG A 184 1.01 -7.23 -12.31
C ARG A 184 2.12 -7.32 -11.25
N ARG A 185 2.98 -6.29 -11.15
CA ARG A 185 4.05 -6.25 -10.14
C ARG A 185 3.48 -6.25 -8.72
N TRP A 186 2.46 -5.42 -8.46
CA TRP A 186 1.81 -5.36 -7.15
C TRP A 186 1.14 -6.67 -6.78
N HIS A 187 0.44 -7.29 -7.71
CA HIS A 187 -0.23 -8.58 -7.48
C HIS A 187 0.76 -9.71 -7.20
N ILE A 188 1.88 -9.77 -7.92
CA ILE A 188 2.95 -10.74 -7.67
C ILE A 188 3.58 -10.47 -6.28
N GLY A 189 3.84 -9.22 -5.92
CA GLY A 189 4.37 -8.85 -4.62
C GLY A 189 3.45 -9.22 -3.46
N LEU A 190 2.13 -8.97 -3.63
CA LEU A 190 1.10 -9.39 -2.68
C LEU A 190 1.10 -10.92 -2.50
N PHE A 191 1.06 -11.67 -3.59
CA PHE A 191 1.11 -13.15 -3.55
C PHE A 191 2.38 -13.65 -2.85
N GLN A 192 3.55 -13.08 -3.17
CA GLN A 192 4.82 -13.44 -2.55
C GLN A 192 4.82 -13.15 -1.04
N SER A 193 4.35 -11.98 -0.61
CA SER A 193 4.28 -11.61 0.81
C SER A 193 3.34 -12.53 1.58
N MET A 194 2.14 -12.80 1.05
CA MET A 194 1.17 -13.66 1.72
C MET A 194 1.64 -15.11 1.83
N THR A 195 2.25 -15.66 0.77
CA THR A 195 2.74 -17.04 0.78
C THR A 195 3.97 -17.22 1.68
N ARG A 196 4.88 -16.24 1.70
CA ARG A 196 6.08 -16.25 2.56
C ARG A 196 5.71 -16.23 4.04
N HIS A 197 4.72 -15.44 4.39
CA HIS A 197 4.24 -15.28 5.77
C HIS A 197 2.92 -16.02 6.03
N LYS A 198 2.65 -17.12 5.31
CA LYS A 198 1.39 -17.91 5.45
C LYS A 198 1.08 -18.35 6.88
N LYS A 199 2.09 -18.48 7.76
CA LYS A 199 1.95 -18.81 9.18
C LYS A 199 1.14 -17.78 9.98
N ILE A 200 0.96 -16.56 9.45
CA ILE A 200 0.17 -15.50 10.10
C ILE A 200 -1.33 -15.79 9.97
N MET A 201 -1.74 -16.37 8.83
CA MET A 201 -3.14 -16.59 8.52
C MET A 201 -3.80 -17.56 9.51
N PHE A 202 -4.92 -17.14 10.09
CA PHE A 202 -5.69 -17.87 11.11
C PHE A 202 -4.91 -18.29 12.37
N ASN A 203 -3.78 -17.66 12.64
CA ASN A 203 -2.99 -17.96 13.81
C ASN A 203 -3.26 -16.93 14.94
N PRO A 204 -3.79 -17.38 16.11
CA PRO A 204 -4.14 -16.50 17.23
C PRO A 204 -2.98 -15.65 17.75
N LYS A 205 -1.74 -16.11 17.61
CA LYS A 205 -0.55 -15.36 18.01
C LYS A 205 -0.46 -13.98 17.34
N TYR A 206 -0.97 -13.87 16.10
CA TYR A 206 -0.94 -12.61 15.33
C TYR A 206 -2.24 -11.79 15.48
N GLY A 207 -3.22 -12.29 16.24
CA GLY A 207 -4.45 -11.56 16.55
C GLY A 207 -5.19 -11.07 15.31
N VAL A 208 -5.61 -9.81 15.32
CA VAL A 208 -6.42 -9.20 14.25
C VAL A 208 -5.74 -9.25 12.88
N VAL A 209 -4.41 -9.12 12.83
CA VAL A 209 -3.66 -9.18 11.57
C VAL A 209 -3.88 -10.54 10.87
N GLY A 210 -3.85 -11.64 11.62
CA GLY A 210 -4.03 -12.99 11.06
C GLY A 210 -5.46 -13.32 10.64
N PHE A 211 -6.46 -12.79 11.35
CA PHE A 211 -7.87 -13.12 11.10
C PHE A 211 -8.59 -12.12 10.22
N ILE A 212 -8.28 -10.83 10.33
CA ILE A 212 -8.99 -9.78 9.60
C ILE A 212 -8.14 -9.26 8.43
N SER A 213 -6.94 -8.75 8.71
CA SER A 213 -6.13 -8.13 7.66
C SER A 213 -5.73 -9.12 6.57
N TYR A 214 -5.20 -10.28 6.95
CA TYR A 214 -4.81 -11.32 5.99
C TYR A 214 -5.98 -11.84 5.17
N LEU A 215 -7.15 -12.06 5.81
CA LEU A 215 -8.35 -12.51 5.09
C LEU A 215 -8.85 -11.46 4.11
N TYR A 216 -8.85 -10.19 4.51
CA TYR A 216 -9.19 -9.07 3.61
C TYR A 216 -8.26 -9.04 2.39
N PHE A 217 -6.94 -9.05 2.60
CA PHE A 217 -5.98 -9.02 1.49
C PHE A 217 -6.04 -10.27 0.63
N LEU A 218 -6.35 -11.45 1.20
CA LEU A 218 -6.56 -12.67 0.43
C LEU A 218 -7.79 -12.57 -0.49
N ILE A 219 -8.94 -12.19 0.05
CA ILE A 219 -10.21 -12.21 -0.70
C ILE A 219 -10.33 -11.00 -1.61
N TYR A 220 -10.14 -9.79 -1.07
CA TYR A 220 -10.45 -8.55 -1.78
C TYR A 220 -9.29 -7.98 -2.61
N GLU A 221 -8.05 -8.37 -2.33
CA GLU A 221 -6.91 -7.87 -3.10
C GLU A 221 -6.30 -8.97 -3.97
N LEU A 222 -6.12 -10.20 -3.46
CA LEU A 222 -5.47 -11.28 -4.21
C LEU A 222 -6.45 -12.07 -5.08
N LEU A 223 -7.59 -12.48 -4.53
CA LEU A 223 -8.56 -13.33 -5.22
C LEU A 223 -9.61 -12.55 -6.03
N SER A 224 -9.82 -11.26 -5.76
CA SER A 224 -10.82 -10.44 -6.44
C SER A 224 -10.76 -10.54 -7.98
N PRO A 225 -9.61 -10.41 -8.67
CA PRO A 225 -9.58 -10.52 -10.12
C PRO A 225 -10.05 -11.89 -10.65
N TYR A 226 -9.77 -12.96 -9.92
CA TYR A 226 -10.21 -14.30 -10.27
C TYR A 226 -11.72 -14.45 -10.06
N ILE A 227 -12.23 -13.96 -8.91
CA ILE A 227 -13.67 -13.97 -8.59
C ILE A 227 -14.46 -13.19 -9.65
N GLU A 228 -13.96 -12.04 -10.08
CA GLU A 228 -14.58 -11.21 -11.13
C GLU A 228 -14.61 -11.94 -12.47
N VAL A 229 -13.50 -12.55 -12.91
CA VAL A 229 -13.44 -13.30 -14.17
C VAL A 229 -14.36 -14.51 -14.13
N PHE A 230 -14.38 -15.29 -13.05
CA PHE A 230 -15.29 -16.41 -12.87
C PHE A 230 -16.75 -15.97 -12.81
N GLY A 231 -17.04 -14.85 -12.13
CA GLY A 231 -18.37 -14.26 -12.08
C GLY A 231 -18.90 -13.89 -13.47
N ILE A 232 -18.08 -13.20 -14.26
CA ILE A 232 -18.44 -12.86 -15.66
C ILE A 232 -18.66 -14.13 -16.49
N ALA A 233 -17.74 -15.10 -16.40
CA ALA A 233 -17.88 -16.38 -17.12
C ALA A 233 -19.17 -17.12 -16.73
N THR A 234 -19.52 -17.14 -15.45
CA THR A 234 -20.76 -17.74 -14.94
C THR A 234 -22.00 -17.04 -15.49
N VAL A 235 -22.00 -15.70 -15.52
CA VAL A 235 -23.13 -14.93 -16.09
C VAL A 235 -23.31 -15.23 -17.58
N ILE A 236 -22.21 -15.25 -18.35
CA ILE A 236 -22.23 -15.60 -19.77
C ILE A 236 -22.78 -17.02 -19.98
N MET A 237 -22.29 -17.99 -19.20
CA MET A 237 -22.76 -19.38 -19.29
C MET A 237 -24.25 -19.49 -18.93
N ALA A 238 -24.70 -18.83 -17.88
CA ALA A 238 -26.10 -18.81 -17.45
C ALA A 238 -27.03 -18.22 -18.53
N TYR A 239 -26.54 -17.21 -19.26
CA TYR A 239 -27.27 -16.65 -20.40
C TYR A 239 -27.50 -17.69 -21.52
N PHE A 240 -26.45 -18.42 -21.91
CA PHE A 240 -26.55 -19.45 -22.96
C PHE A 240 -27.36 -20.69 -22.54
N LEU A 241 -27.51 -20.92 -21.23
CA LEU A 241 -28.31 -22.04 -20.68
C LEU A 241 -29.76 -21.63 -20.37
N ASP A 242 -30.19 -20.43 -20.73
CA ASP A 242 -31.50 -19.86 -20.40
C ASP A 242 -31.84 -19.86 -18.91
N LEU A 243 -30.81 -19.80 -18.06
CA LEU A 243 -30.96 -19.75 -16.60
C LEU A 243 -31.03 -18.31 -16.06
N LEU A 244 -30.85 -17.32 -16.93
CA LEU A 244 -30.69 -15.94 -16.52
C LEU A 244 -32.00 -15.16 -16.71
N ASN A 245 -32.48 -14.54 -15.63
CA ASN A 245 -33.55 -13.56 -15.73
C ASN A 245 -32.94 -12.21 -16.23
N VAL A 246 -32.98 -12.02 -17.56
CA VAL A 246 -32.37 -10.85 -18.22
C VAL A 246 -32.93 -9.50 -17.70
N PRO A 247 -34.24 -9.31 -17.51
CA PRO A 247 -34.75 -8.07 -16.89
C PRO A 247 -34.20 -7.78 -15.51
N PHE A 248 -34.12 -8.80 -14.65
CA PHE A 248 -33.53 -8.66 -13.31
C PHE A 248 -32.04 -8.34 -13.38
N MET A 249 -31.29 -8.99 -14.26
CA MET A 249 -29.87 -8.70 -14.48
C MET A 249 -29.65 -7.25 -14.91
N ILE A 250 -30.44 -6.74 -15.87
CA ILE A 250 -30.34 -5.34 -16.32
C ILE A 250 -30.63 -4.38 -15.16
N LEU A 251 -31.67 -4.66 -14.37
CA LEU A 251 -32.00 -3.86 -13.18
C LEU A 251 -30.86 -3.86 -12.16
N PHE A 252 -30.28 -5.03 -11.88
CA PHE A 252 -29.15 -5.17 -10.97
C PHE A 252 -27.94 -4.37 -11.44
N PHE A 253 -27.56 -4.45 -12.72
CA PHE A 253 -26.45 -3.66 -13.27
C PHE A 253 -26.77 -2.16 -13.27
N ALA A 254 -28.00 -1.75 -13.54
CA ALA A 254 -28.39 -0.35 -13.46
C ALA A 254 -28.22 0.21 -12.06
N ILE A 255 -28.66 -0.54 -11.04
CA ILE A 255 -28.46 -0.15 -9.63
C ILE A 255 -26.98 -0.11 -9.28
N TYR A 256 -26.20 -1.11 -9.70
CA TYR A 256 -24.76 -1.20 -9.41
C TYR A 256 -23.95 -0.04 -10.04
N VAL A 257 -24.36 0.43 -11.22
CA VAL A 257 -23.70 1.57 -11.90
C VAL A 257 -24.07 2.90 -11.25
N VAL A 258 -25.27 3.02 -10.66
CA VAL A 258 -25.73 4.24 -9.99
C VAL A 258 -25.20 4.36 -8.56
N TYR A 259 -24.96 3.24 -7.90
CA TYR A 259 -24.41 3.20 -6.54
C TYR A 259 -22.88 3.34 -6.56
#